data_ec5645f16bf66eb75b287e7d92be97c1
#
_entry.id   ec5645f16bf66eb75b287e7d92be97c1
#
_cell.length_a   1.000
_cell.length_b   1.000
_cell.length_c   1.000
_cell.angle_alpha   90.00
_cell.angle_beta   90.00
_cell.angle_gamma   90.00
#
_symmetry.space_group_name_H-M   'P 1'
#
loop_
_entity.id
_entity.type
_entity.pdbx_description
1 polymer ?
#
loop_
_entity_poly.entity_id
_entity_poly.type
_entity_poly.pdbx_seq_one_letter_code
_entity_poly.pdbx_strand_id
1 'polypeptide(L)'
;KVYGMNFKGWSDGSTTYASGADYTMPNRNVAFKAVWVQDQWDGITAVEPTKDEHGYYQISTGAELAYFRDTNSSNWKAKLMCDIGMGGHDFAPINQAGAEFDGCGHTIQGLNVVGDAYVGLFRAISSNCEIKNLTIENAVVKASRDGARVGILVGDVYGSLTVENCYVSGTIETADGTNKIESAGGLIGNVREYSNYSVNIKSCYADAEIKGT
;
A
#
# COMPACT_ATOMS: atom_id res chain seq x y z
N LYS A 1 23.17 0.61 0.13
CA LYS A 1 21.83 1.21 0.11
C LYS A 1 20.92 0.32 0.93
N VAL A 2 20.20 0.88 1.89
CA VAL A 2 19.14 0.17 2.61
C VAL A 2 17.85 0.44 1.83
N TYR A 3 17.20 -0.61 1.34
CA TYR A 3 15.99 -0.47 0.53
C TYR A 3 14.86 0.20 1.35
N GLY A 4 14.09 1.09 0.71
CA GLY A 4 12.97 1.79 1.34
C GLY A 4 13.36 2.78 2.45
N MET A 5 14.64 3.08 2.61
CA MET A 5 15.14 3.95 3.67
C MET A 5 16.00 5.06 3.11
N ASN A 6 15.78 6.28 3.58
CA ASN A 6 16.62 7.44 3.31
C ASN A 6 17.62 7.65 4.45
N PHE A 7 18.87 7.88 4.10
CA PHE A 7 19.88 8.23 5.08
C PHE A 7 19.66 9.64 5.63
N LYS A 8 19.32 9.74 6.92
CA LYS A 8 19.08 11.01 7.59
C LYS A 8 20.36 11.67 8.09
N GLY A 9 21.34 10.87 8.46
CA GLY A 9 22.60 11.39 9.02
C GLY A 9 23.25 10.42 9.99
N TRP A 10 24.21 10.94 10.75
CA TRP A 10 24.96 10.22 11.77
C TRP A 10 24.56 10.70 13.16
N SER A 11 24.24 9.81 14.07
CA SER A 11 23.94 10.15 15.47
C SER A 11 25.09 9.77 16.39
N ASP A 12 25.45 10.68 17.30
CA ASP A 12 26.39 10.45 18.40
C ASP A 12 25.71 9.90 19.67
N GLY A 13 24.42 9.57 19.56
CA GLY A 13 23.57 9.11 20.67
C GLY A 13 22.72 10.23 21.29
N SER A 14 23.00 11.50 21.01
CA SER A 14 22.23 12.64 21.49
C SER A 14 21.69 13.51 20.35
N THR A 15 22.48 13.68 19.30
CA THR A 15 22.18 14.55 18.16
C THR A 15 22.39 13.78 16.86
N THR A 16 21.57 14.11 15.84
CA THR A 16 21.76 13.60 14.47
C THR A 16 22.34 14.72 13.60
N TYR A 17 23.46 14.43 12.96
CA TYR A 17 24.19 15.30 12.06
C TYR A 17 23.95 14.90 10.63
N ALA A 18 23.57 15.85 9.78
CA ALA A 18 23.38 15.60 8.34
C ALA A 18 24.70 15.16 7.68
N SER A 19 24.60 14.53 6.50
CA SER A 19 25.79 14.22 5.70
C SER A 19 26.57 15.49 5.37
N GLY A 20 27.88 15.49 5.64
CA GLY A 20 28.74 16.64 5.42
C GLY A 20 28.71 17.74 6.50
N ALA A 21 27.94 17.55 7.58
CA ALA A 21 27.94 18.48 8.70
C ALA A 21 29.29 18.41 9.49
N ASP A 22 29.76 19.55 9.94
CA ASP A 22 30.94 19.64 10.82
C ASP A 22 30.61 19.07 12.20
N TYR A 23 31.54 18.34 12.78
CA TYR A 23 31.44 17.79 14.11
C TYR A 23 32.67 18.12 14.92
N THR A 24 32.50 18.83 16.04
CA THR A 24 33.61 19.10 16.97
C THR A 24 33.75 17.90 17.92
N MET A 25 34.89 17.20 17.81
CA MET A 25 35.22 16.06 18.65
C MET A 25 35.37 16.49 20.12
N PRO A 26 34.55 15.96 21.03
CA PRO A 26 34.77 16.17 22.46
C PRO A 26 35.99 15.37 22.95
N ASN A 27 36.48 15.70 24.15
CA ASN A 27 37.57 14.93 24.79
C ASN A 27 37.07 13.61 25.41
N ARG A 28 36.38 12.81 24.61
CA ARG A 28 35.83 11.47 24.96
C ARG A 28 35.63 10.63 23.70
N ASN A 29 35.54 9.32 23.86
CA ASN A 29 35.18 8.46 22.75
C ASN A 29 33.75 8.74 22.30
N VAL A 30 33.54 8.84 21.00
CA VAL A 30 32.23 8.99 20.35
C VAL A 30 32.05 7.87 19.34
N ALA A 31 30.88 7.18 19.41
CA ALA A 31 30.48 6.20 18.42
C ALA A 31 29.34 6.80 17.60
N PHE A 32 29.53 6.91 16.30
CA PHE A 32 28.47 7.32 15.38
C PHE A 32 27.67 6.11 14.88
N LYS A 33 26.34 6.28 14.87
CA LYS A 33 25.42 5.33 14.24
C LYS A 33 24.73 6.01 13.07
N ALA A 34 24.65 5.31 11.94
CA ALA A 34 23.84 5.76 10.81
C ALA A 34 22.35 5.77 11.20
N VAL A 35 21.68 6.89 10.94
CA VAL A 35 20.25 7.06 11.15
C VAL A 35 19.57 7.00 9.79
N TRP A 36 18.63 6.09 9.66
CA TRP A 36 17.83 5.90 8.48
C TRP A 36 16.37 6.23 8.80
N VAL A 37 15.65 6.82 7.86
CA VAL A 37 14.22 7.07 7.95
C VAL A 37 13.56 6.39 6.77
N GLN A 38 12.35 5.87 6.96
CA GLN A 38 11.58 5.28 5.87
C GLN A 38 11.37 6.32 4.78
N ASP A 39 11.63 5.90 3.54
CA ASP A 39 11.32 6.72 2.38
C ASP A 39 9.81 6.89 2.28
N GLN A 40 9.35 8.13 2.15
CA GLN A 40 7.94 8.44 1.99
C GLN A 40 7.69 8.88 0.55
N TRP A 41 6.66 8.34 -0.06
CA TRP A 41 6.23 8.80 -1.38
C TRP A 41 5.80 10.28 -1.33
N ASP A 42 6.16 11.03 -2.34
CA ASP A 42 5.90 12.48 -2.44
C ASP A 42 4.52 12.83 -3.03
N GLY A 43 3.71 11.82 -3.37
CA GLY A 43 2.39 11.99 -3.96
C GLY A 43 2.38 12.16 -5.49
N ILE A 44 3.52 12.29 -6.13
CA ILE A 44 3.64 12.67 -7.55
C ILE A 44 4.54 11.72 -8.33
N THR A 45 5.72 11.42 -7.80
CA THR A 45 6.75 10.67 -8.52
C THR A 45 6.33 9.23 -8.78
N ALA A 46 6.52 8.78 -10.02
CA ALA A 46 6.39 7.38 -10.42
C ALA A 46 7.70 6.90 -11.05
N VAL A 47 8.22 5.78 -10.57
CA VAL A 47 9.50 5.20 -11.01
C VAL A 47 9.29 3.76 -11.40
N GLU A 48 9.73 3.38 -12.60
CA GLU A 48 9.61 2.00 -13.07
C GLU A 48 10.43 1.06 -12.19
N PRO A 49 9.79 0.07 -11.51
CA PRO A 49 10.50 -0.93 -10.75
C PRO A 49 11.19 -1.94 -11.67
N THR A 50 12.29 -2.51 -11.22
CA THR A 50 12.93 -3.62 -11.93
C THR A 50 12.03 -4.86 -11.89
N LYS A 51 12.22 -5.76 -12.87
CA LYS A 51 11.60 -7.08 -12.87
C LYS A 51 12.64 -8.16 -12.56
N ASP A 52 12.21 -9.18 -11.85
CA ASP A 52 13.03 -10.38 -11.71
C ASP A 52 12.93 -11.32 -12.94
N GLU A 53 13.65 -12.41 -12.91
CA GLU A 53 13.69 -13.42 -13.99
C GLU A 53 12.33 -14.12 -14.22
N HIS A 54 11.40 -14.04 -13.26
CA HIS A 54 10.04 -14.59 -13.34
C HIS A 54 9.00 -13.53 -13.74
N GLY A 55 9.44 -12.30 -14.01
CA GLY A 55 8.60 -11.19 -14.46
C GLY A 55 7.88 -10.44 -13.35
N TYR A 56 8.22 -10.66 -12.07
CA TYR A 56 7.66 -9.88 -10.95
C TYR A 56 8.28 -8.49 -10.91
N TYR A 57 7.46 -7.47 -10.88
CA TYR A 57 7.88 -6.13 -10.49
C TYR A 57 8.36 -6.14 -9.03
N GLN A 58 9.57 -5.66 -8.80
CA GLN A 58 10.21 -5.59 -7.48
C GLN A 58 10.00 -4.20 -6.89
N ILE A 59 8.97 -4.04 -6.06
CA ILE A 59 8.56 -2.75 -5.50
C ILE A 59 9.27 -2.51 -4.18
N SER A 60 10.06 -1.44 -4.11
CA SER A 60 10.85 -1.03 -2.93
C SER A 60 10.49 0.35 -2.41
N THR A 61 9.69 1.13 -3.15
CA THR A 61 9.33 2.51 -2.81
C THR A 61 7.87 2.80 -3.17
N GLY A 62 7.29 3.85 -2.56
CA GLY A 62 5.97 4.32 -2.93
C GLY A 62 5.90 4.85 -4.38
N ALA A 63 7.01 5.40 -4.89
CA ALA A 63 7.12 5.84 -6.28
C ALA A 63 7.05 4.66 -7.27
N GLU A 64 7.63 3.51 -6.93
CA GLU A 64 7.51 2.28 -7.73
C GLU A 64 6.12 1.66 -7.64
N LEU A 65 5.44 1.75 -6.48
CA LEU A 65 4.03 1.37 -6.36
C LEU A 65 3.13 2.28 -7.20
N ALA A 66 3.43 3.60 -7.27
CA ALA A 66 2.71 4.53 -8.12
C ALA A 66 2.89 4.23 -9.61
N TYR A 67 4.09 3.89 -10.06
CA TYR A 67 4.31 3.42 -11.43
C TYR A 67 3.53 2.14 -11.72
N PHE A 68 3.58 1.17 -10.78
CA PHE A 68 2.84 -0.08 -10.91
C PHE A 68 1.33 0.15 -11.02
N ARG A 69 0.76 1.10 -10.25
CA ARG A 69 -0.64 1.52 -10.35
C ARG A 69 -1.01 1.96 -11.77
N ASP A 70 -0.13 2.69 -12.44
CA ASP A 70 -0.39 3.31 -13.74
C ASP A 70 -0.09 2.35 -14.91
N THR A 71 0.45 1.17 -14.63
CA THR A 71 0.76 0.16 -15.63
C THR A 71 -0.49 -0.60 -16.05
N ASN A 72 -0.88 -0.50 -17.33
CA ASN A 72 -2.01 -1.25 -17.89
C ASN A 72 -1.58 -2.62 -18.42
N SER A 73 -1.46 -3.61 -17.54
CA SER A 73 -1.12 -4.99 -17.92
C SER A 73 -2.16 -5.96 -17.38
N SER A 74 -2.62 -6.89 -18.20
CA SER A 74 -3.61 -7.91 -17.80
C SER A 74 -3.03 -9.07 -16.99
N ASN A 75 -1.71 -9.26 -17.00
CA ASN A 75 -1.02 -10.37 -16.33
C ASN A 75 0.18 -9.86 -15.52
N TRP A 76 -0.06 -8.89 -14.65
CA TRP A 76 0.99 -8.34 -13.83
C TRP A 76 1.29 -9.24 -12.62
N LYS A 77 2.54 -9.27 -12.25
CA LYS A 77 3.01 -9.88 -11.00
C LYS A 77 3.87 -8.88 -10.28
N ALA A 78 3.65 -8.71 -9.00
CA ALA A 78 4.43 -7.79 -8.19
C ALA A 78 4.76 -8.38 -6.83
N LYS A 79 5.88 -7.96 -6.26
CA LYS A 79 6.26 -8.27 -4.90
C LYS A 79 6.91 -7.08 -4.22
N LEU A 80 6.65 -6.93 -2.92
CA LEU A 80 7.36 -5.97 -2.10
C LEU A 80 8.75 -6.50 -1.74
N MET A 81 9.74 -5.62 -1.77
CA MET A 81 11.13 -5.95 -1.42
C MET A 81 11.51 -5.41 -0.04
N CYS A 82 10.70 -4.53 0.53
CA CYS A 82 10.84 -3.94 1.85
C CYS A 82 9.53 -3.23 2.24
N ASP A 83 9.45 -2.76 3.48
CA ASP A 83 8.36 -1.89 3.92
C ASP A 83 8.41 -0.56 3.16
N ILE A 84 7.25 -0.06 2.74
CA ILE A 84 7.12 1.19 1.99
C ILE A 84 6.21 2.18 2.69
N GLY A 85 6.57 3.47 2.63
CA GLY A 85 5.79 4.58 3.16
C GLY A 85 5.10 5.37 2.05
N MET A 86 3.81 5.63 2.20
CA MET A 86 3.01 6.37 1.22
C MET A 86 2.85 7.85 1.56
N GLY A 87 3.35 8.29 2.73
CA GLY A 87 3.35 9.71 3.12
C GLY A 87 1.97 10.32 3.35
N GLY A 88 0.90 9.55 3.29
CA GLY A 88 -0.47 10.05 3.43
C GLY A 88 -0.98 10.86 2.23
N HIS A 89 -0.25 10.88 1.12
CA HIS A 89 -0.67 11.53 -0.11
C HIS A 89 -1.78 10.75 -0.83
N ASP A 90 -2.64 11.47 -1.55
CA ASP A 90 -3.73 10.87 -2.32
C ASP A 90 -3.21 9.87 -3.36
N PHE A 91 -3.65 8.64 -3.25
CA PHE A 91 -3.29 7.54 -4.12
C PHE A 91 -4.56 6.99 -4.80
N ALA A 92 -4.59 6.99 -6.11
CA ALA A 92 -5.69 6.38 -6.84
C ALA A 92 -5.64 4.85 -6.72
N PRO A 93 -6.78 4.15 -6.65
CA PRO A 93 -6.82 2.70 -6.65
C PRO A 93 -6.07 2.07 -7.83
N ILE A 94 -5.35 0.99 -7.58
CA ILE A 94 -4.71 0.20 -8.63
C ILE A 94 -5.79 -0.46 -9.49
N ASN A 95 -5.91 -0.05 -10.74
CA ASN A 95 -6.94 -0.53 -11.67
C ASN A 95 -6.42 -1.69 -12.50
N GLN A 96 -6.13 -2.81 -11.87
CA GLN A 96 -5.57 -3.98 -12.52
C GLN A 96 -6.54 -5.18 -12.39
N ALA A 97 -6.80 -5.82 -13.50
CA ALA A 97 -7.59 -7.05 -13.56
C ALA A 97 -6.66 -8.26 -13.50
N GLY A 98 -6.69 -8.98 -12.42
CA GLY A 98 -6.11 -10.32 -12.26
C GLY A 98 -4.59 -10.44 -12.34
N ALA A 99 -3.99 -10.95 -11.28
CA ALA A 99 -2.64 -11.45 -11.27
C ALA A 99 -2.18 -11.85 -9.87
N GLU A 100 -0.94 -11.57 -9.52
CA GLU A 100 -0.35 -11.94 -8.25
C GLU A 100 0.34 -10.74 -7.59
N PHE A 101 -0.01 -10.47 -6.34
CA PHE A 101 0.65 -9.49 -5.51
C PHE A 101 1.14 -10.16 -4.22
N ASP A 102 2.45 -10.30 -4.08
CA ASP A 102 3.07 -10.85 -2.89
C ASP A 102 3.70 -9.73 -2.05
N GLY A 103 3.16 -9.49 -0.87
CA GLY A 103 3.74 -8.55 0.08
C GLY A 103 5.06 -9.03 0.68
N CYS A 104 5.41 -10.32 0.52
CA CYS A 104 6.61 -10.93 1.08
C CYS A 104 6.80 -10.71 2.59
N GLY A 105 5.69 -10.47 3.32
CA GLY A 105 5.69 -10.13 4.74
C GLY A 105 5.99 -8.66 5.05
N HIS A 106 6.05 -7.81 4.03
CA HIS A 106 6.30 -6.38 4.18
C HIS A 106 5.03 -5.55 4.35
N THR A 107 5.22 -4.30 4.78
CA THR A 107 4.16 -3.37 5.15
C THR A 107 4.08 -2.18 4.20
N ILE A 108 2.86 -1.79 3.82
CA ILE A 108 2.54 -0.49 3.23
C ILE A 108 1.97 0.40 4.33
N GLN A 109 2.63 1.51 4.64
CA GLN A 109 2.24 2.45 5.69
C GLN A 109 1.74 3.78 5.15
N GLY A 110 0.72 4.35 5.83
CA GLY A 110 0.21 5.69 5.52
C GLY A 110 -0.40 5.80 4.13
N LEU A 111 -1.02 4.72 3.65
CA LEU A 111 -1.74 4.68 2.38
C LEU A 111 -3.02 5.52 2.50
N ASN A 112 -3.20 6.53 1.63
CA ASN A 112 -4.41 7.31 1.54
C ASN A 112 -5.05 7.13 0.16
N VAL A 113 -6.01 6.20 0.06
CA VAL A 113 -6.68 5.89 -1.22
C VAL A 113 -7.89 6.77 -1.40
N VAL A 114 -7.95 7.46 -2.54
CA VAL A 114 -9.11 8.26 -2.94
C VAL A 114 -9.65 7.76 -4.28
N GLY A 115 -10.93 7.43 -4.32
CA GLY A 115 -11.55 6.89 -5.54
C GLY A 115 -13.05 7.13 -5.60
N ASP A 116 -13.64 6.78 -6.75
CA ASP A 116 -15.06 7.03 -7.04
C ASP A 116 -15.98 5.84 -6.70
N ALA A 117 -15.99 4.79 -7.53
CA ALA A 117 -16.98 3.71 -7.47
C ALA A 117 -16.51 2.50 -6.65
N TYR A 118 -15.27 2.09 -6.85
CA TYR A 118 -14.66 0.93 -6.17
C TYR A 118 -13.33 1.40 -5.60
N VAL A 119 -13.22 1.38 -4.28
CA VAL A 119 -12.12 2.06 -3.59
C VAL A 119 -11.42 1.10 -2.65
N GLY A 120 -10.12 0.98 -2.83
CA GLY A 120 -9.20 0.15 -2.05
C GLY A 120 -7.82 0.25 -2.67
N LEU A 121 -6.81 -0.39 -2.10
CA LEU A 121 -5.51 -0.49 -2.76
C LEU A 121 -5.69 -1.00 -4.19
N PHE A 122 -6.47 -2.07 -4.35
CA PHE A 122 -6.94 -2.57 -5.64
C PHE A 122 -8.39 -2.10 -5.88
N ARG A 123 -8.63 -1.48 -7.04
CA ARG A 123 -9.94 -0.95 -7.40
C ARG A 123 -10.98 -2.07 -7.51
N ALA A 124 -10.69 -3.06 -8.35
CA ALA A 124 -11.58 -4.17 -8.58
C ALA A 124 -10.83 -5.39 -9.13
N ILE A 125 -11.29 -6.58 -8.77
CA ILE A 125 -10.74 -7.84 -9.28
C ILE A 125 -11.75 -8.48 -10.22
N SER A 126 -11.38 -8.60 -11.50
CA SER A 126 -12.27 -9.10 -12.58
C SER A 126 -11.85 -10.46 -13.16
N SER A 127 -10.70 -10.98 -12.76
CA SER A 127 -10.16 -12.27 -13.22
C SER A 127 -9.43 -12.95 -12.07
N ASN A 128 -8.78 -14.09 -12.32
CA ASN A 128 -8.04 -14.81 -11.28
C ASN A 128 -6.93 -13.91 -10.69
N CYS A 129 -6.97 -13.71 -9.38
CA CYS A 129 -6.00 -12.91 -8.65
C CYS A 129 -5.61 -13.58 -7.34
N GLU A 130 -4.33 -13.47 -6.99
CA GLU A 130 -3.80 -13.87 -5.69
C GLU A 130 -3.13 -12.67 -5.01
N ILE A 131 -3.52 -12.38 -3.77
CA ILE A 131 -2.91 -11.36 -2.92
C ILE A 131 -2.49 -12.04 -1.63
N LYS A 132 -1.20 -11.97 -1.29
CA LYS A 132 -0.70 -12.69 -0.14
C LYS A 132 0.40 -11.97 0.63
N ASN A 133 0.57 -12.35 1.90
CA ASN A 133 1.68 -11.93 2.77
C ASN A 133 1.84 -10.40 2.84
N LEU A 134 0.74 -9.66 2.84
CA LEU A 134 0.73 -8.20 2.79
C LEU A 134 0.16 -7.60 4.07
N THR A 135 0.87 -6.64 4.63
CA THR A 135 0.38 -5.79 5.70
C THR A 135 0.10 -4.37 5.15
N ILE A 136 -1.07 -3.81 5.48
CA ILE A 136 -1.40 -2.39 5.23
C ILE A 136 -1.73 -1.77 6.58
N GLU A 137 -0.97 -0.75 6.99
CA GLU A 137 -1.16 -0.10 8.28
C GLU A 137 -1.50 1.39 8.14
N ASN A 138 -2.41 1.81 9.02
CA ASN A 138 -2.84 3.21 9.10
C ASN A 138 -3.32 3.76 7.75
N ALA A 139 -4.08 2.94 7.01
CA ALA A 139 -4.69 3.36 5.76
C ALA A 139 -5.85 4.33 5.99
N VAL A 140 -6.05 5.26 5.07
CA VAL A 140 -7.28 6.04 4.95
C VAL A 140 -7.85 5.78 3.55
N VAL A 141 -9.10 5.33 3.49
CA VAL A 141 -9.74 4.99 2.21
C VAL A 141 -11.00 5.82 2.05
N LYS A 142 -11.03 6.67 1.01
CA LYS A 142 -12.04 7.71 0.80
C LYS A 142 -12.85 7.50 -0.46
N ALA A 143 -14.17 7.39 -0.29
CA ALA A 143 -15.10 7.41 -1.39
C ALA A 143 -15.46 8.85 -1.77
N SER A 144 -15.30 9.20 -3.06
CA SER A 144 -15.59 10.55 -3.58
C SER A 144 -16.94 10.65 -4.29
N ARG A 145 -17.78 9.60 -4.26
CA ARG A 145 -19.14 9.63 -4.82
C ARG A 145 -20.09 8.66 -4.11
N ASP A 146 -21.39 8.89 -4.30
CA ASP A 146 -22.46 8.00 -3.85
C ASP A 146 -22.39 6.61 -4.51
N GLY A 147 -22.79 5.59 -3.75
CA GLY A 147 -22.86 4.21 -4.20
C GLY A 147 -21.50 3.55 -4.35
N ALA A 148 -20.47 4.09 -3.68
CA ALA A 148 -19.13 3.49 -3.69
C ALA A 148 -19.09 2.18 -2.88
N ARG A 149 -18.25 1.26 -3.31
CA ARG A 149 -17.91 0.02 -2.61
C ARG A 149 -16.47 0.10 -2.15
N VAL A 150 -16.27 -0.01 -0.85
CA VAL A 150 -15.02 0.43 -0.24
C VAL A 150 -14.43 -0.67 0.65
N GLY A 151 -13.19 -1.06 0.37
CA GLY A 151 -12.41 -1.96 1.21
C GLY A 151 -10.96 -1.49 1.29
N ILE A 152 -10.25 -1.72 2.38
CA ILE A 152 -8.85 -1.27 2.47
C ILE A 152 -7.99 -1.97 1.41
N LEU A 153 -8.18 -3.27 1.21
CA LEU A 153 -7.42 -4.03 0.21
C LEU A 153 -8.07 -3.98 -1.18
N VAL A 154 -9.35 -4.34 -1.28
CA VAL A 154 -10.07 -4.43 -2.57
C VAL A 154 -11.42 -3.75 -2.47
N GLY A 155 -11.75 -2.88 -3.44
CA GLY A 155 -13.04 -2.21 -3.51
C GLY A 155 -14.17 -3.16 -3.94
N ASP A 156 -14.03 -3.88 -5.05
CA ASP A 156 -15.06 -4.77 -5.61
C ASP A 156 -14.45 -6.05 -6.22
N VAL A 157 -15.14 -7.18 -6.05
CA VAL A 157 -14.70 -8.47 -6.61
C VAL A 157 -15.81 -9.05 -7.48
N TYR A 158 -15.51 -9.27 -8.75
CA TYR A 158 -16.36 -9.95 -9.73
C TYR A 158 -15.59 -10.98 -10.57
N GLY A 159 -14.49 -11.49 -10.03
CA GLY A 159 -13.64 -12.58 -10.52
C GLY A 159 -13.20 -13.49 -9.38
N SER A 160 -12.38 -14.48 -9.67
CA SER A 160 -11.81 -15.34 -8.61
C SER A 160 -10.69 -14.62 -7.88
N LEU A 161 -10.71 -14.67 -6.55
CA LEU A 161 -9.72 -14.03 -5.70
C LEU A 161 -9.29 -14.97 -4.58
N THR A 162 -7.98 -15.09 -4.38
CA THR A 162 -7.40 -15.67 -3.16
C THR A 162 -6.67 -14.58 -2.39
N VAL A 163 -7.01 -14.42 -1.11
CA VAL A 163 -6.30 -13.54 -0.18
C VAL A 163 -5.77 -14.39 0.97
N GLU A 164 -4.47 -14.38 1.17
CA GLU A 164 -3.83 -15.22 2.19
C GLU A 164 -2.79 -14.45 3.00
N ASN A 165 -2.78 -14.65 4.33
CA ASN A 165 -1.82 -14.03 5.25
C ASN A 165 -1.76 -12.51 5.11
N CYS A 166 -2.91 -11.83 4.99
CA CYS A 166 -2.98 -10.39 4.87
C CYS A 166 -3.55 -9.75 6.14
N TYR A 167 -2.95 -8.65 6.54
CA TYR A 167 -3.42 -7.77 7.60
C TYR A 167 -3.68 -6.37 7.05
N VAL A 168 -4.82 -5.78 7.40
CA VAL A 168 -5.11 -4.38 7.04
C VAL A 168 -5.64 -3.64 8.24
N SER A 169 -5.19 -2.39 8.43
CA SER A 169 -5.75 -1.48 9.44
C SER A 169 -5.92 -0.07 8.89
N GLY A 170 -6.95 0.62 9.37
CA GLY A 170 -7.19 2.00 8.95
C GLY A 170 -8.63 2.47 9.06
N THR A 171 -8.93 3.55 8.36
CA THR A 171 -10.24 4.19 8.35
C THR A 171 -10.84 4.18 6.94
N ILE A 172 -12.12 3.86 6.86
CA ILE A 172 -12.95 4.00 5.65
C ILE A 172 -13.90 5.16 5.87
N GLU A 173 -13.90 6.14 4.98
CA GLU A 173 -14.73 7.34 5.09
C GLU A 173 -15.15 7.89 3.72
N THR A 174 -15.98 8.89 3.69
CA THR A 174 -16.31 9.65 2.48
C THR A 174 -15.39 10.87 2.36
N ALA A 175 -15.04 11.24 1.14
CA ALA A 175 -14.07 12.33 0.90
C ALA A 175 -14.58 13.70 1.36
N ASP A 176 -15.87 13.93 1.32
CA ASP A 176 -16.53 15.20 1.65
C ASP A 176 -17.50 15.12 2.84
N GLY A 177 -17.65 13.92 3.44
CA GLY A 177 -18.60 13.70 4.55
C GLY A 177 -20.08 13.68 4.14
N THR A 178 -20.41 13.76 2.85
CA THR A 178 -21.79 13.84 2.35
C THR A 178 -22.20 12.65 1.48
N ASN A 179 -21.26 12.03 0.80
CA ASN A 179 -21.50 10.87 -0.05
C ASN A 179 -21.90 9.64 0.77
N LYS A 180 -22.67 8.74 0.17
CA LYS A 180 -23.10 7.49 0.79
C LYS A 180 -22.32 6.31 0.23
N ILE A 181 -21.72 5.54 1.12
CA ILE A 181 -21.08 4.26 0.76
C ILE A 181 -22.19 3.19 0.62
N GLU A 182 -22.23 2.46 -0.49
CA GLU A 182 -23.16 1.35 -0.72
C GLU A 182 -22.76 0.14 0.13
N SER A 183 -21.49 -0.19 0.13
CA SER A 183 -20.93 -1.28 0.93
C SER A 183 -19.52 -0.97 1.39
N ALA A 184 -19.21 -1.36 2.62
CA ALA A 184 -17.89 -1.22 3.20
C ALA A 184 -17.47 -2.49 3.93
N GLY A 185 -16.20 -2.88 3.76
CA GLY A 185 -15.60 -3.97 4.50
C GLY A 185 -14.13 -3.69 4.78
N GLY A 186 -13.64 -4.06 5.96
CA GLY A 186 -12.25 -3.80 6.32
C GLY A 186 -11.25 -4.32 5.29
N LEU A 187 -11.46 -5.55 4.78
CA LEU A 187 -10.59 -6.16 3.77
C LEU A 187 -11.13 -5.92 2.35
N ILE A 188 -12.39 -6.30 2.08
CA ILE A 188 -13.04 -6.26 0.77
C ILE A 188 -14.36 -5.50 0.90
N GLY A 189 -14.61 -4.52 0.03
CA GLY A 189 -15.81 -3.70 0.05
C GLY A 189 -17.05 -4.46 -0.42
N ASN A 190 -16.95 -5.22 -1.49
CA ASN A 190 -18.03 -6.00 -2.04
C ASN A 190 -17.53 -7.23 -2.81
N VAL A 191 -18.31 -8.30 -2.75
CA VAL A 191 -18.13 -9.50 -3.58
C VAL A 191 -19.42 -9.73 -4.36
N ARG A 192 -19.34 -9.74 -5.69
CA ARG A 192 -20.49 -10.01 -6.53
C ARG A 192 -20.72 -11.51 -6.66
N GLU A 193 -21.95 -11.91 -6.55
CA GLU A 193 -22.32 -13.31 -6.70
C GLU A 193 -22.40 -13.69 -8.18
N TYR A 194 -21.42 -14.49 -8.64
CA TYR A 194 -21.44 -15.13 -9.96
C TYR A 194 -21.07 -16.61 -9.81
N SER A 195 -21.77 -17.47 -10.50
CA SER A 195 -21.66 -18.94 -10.35
C SER A 195 -20.31 -19.55 -10.72
N ASN A 196 -19.45 -18.80 -11.41
CA ASN A 196 -18.18 -19.30 -11.96
C ASN A 196 -16.93 -18.77 -11.25
N TYR A 197 -17.07 -18.01 -10.16
CA TYR A 197 -15.96 -17.42 -9.44
C TYR A 197 -15.91 -17.90 -8.00
N SER A 198 -14.71 -17.94 -7.44
CA SER A 198 -14.50 -18.26 -6.02
C SER A 198 -13.69 -17.20 -5.33
N VAL A 199 -14.10 -16.81 -4.13
CA VAL A 199 -13.32 -15.93 -3.26
C VAL A 199 -12.88 -16.73 -2.04
N ASN A 200 -11.56 -16.87 -1.88
CA ASN A 200 -10.96 -17.60 -0.78
C ASN A 200 -10.15 -16.63 0.10
N ILE A 201 -10.52 -16.52 1.36
CA ILE A 201 -9.82 -15.68 2.35
C ILE A 201 -9.28 -16.60 3.43
N LYS A 202 -7.96 -16.58 3.64
CA LYS A 202 -7.28 -17.42 4.61
C LYS A 202 -6.31 -16.61 5.46
N SER A 203 -6.33 -16.84 6.78
CA SER A 203 -5.37 -16.22 7.71
C SER A 203 -5.27 -14.69 7.55
N CYS A 204 -6.42 -14.04 7.33
CA CYS A 204 -6.49 -12.59 7.15
C CYS A 204 -7.16 -11.92 8.34
N TYR A 205 -6.75 -10.69 8.62
CA TYR A 205 -7.33 -9.88 9.67
C TYR A 205 -7.51 -8.43 9.19
N ALA A 206 -8.62 -7.82 9.58
CA ALA A 206 -8.91 -6.42 9.30
C ALA A 206 -9.30 -5.69 10.59
N ASP A 207 -8.62 -4.58 10.88
CA ASP A 207 -8.92 -3.63 11.95
C ASP A 207 -9.28 -2.29 11.32
N ALA A 208 -10.55 -2.11 11.01
CA ALA A 208 -11.04 -0.96 10.25
C ALA A 208 -12.13 -0.20 10.98
N GLU A 209 -11.92 1.11 11.14
CA GLU A 209 -12.97 2.05 11.52
C GLU A 209 -13.75 2.50 10.27
N ILE A 210 -15.06 2.29 10.26
CA ILE A 210 -15.92 2.74 9.15
C ILE A 210 -16.72 3.95 9.60
N LYS A 211 -16.44 5.10 8.99
CA LYS A 211 -17.14 6.36 9.21
C LYS A 211 -18.11 6.59 8.07
N GLY A 212 -19.38 6.25 8.32
CA GLY A 212 -20.48 6.51 7.40
C GLY A 212 -21.32 7.70 7.85
N THR A 213 -21.99 8.36 6.91
CA THR A 213 -23.09 9.29 7.15
C THR A 213 -24.41 8.58 6.98
#